data_dd2cfda7adf101044d2393d1325d4046
#
_entry.id   dd2cfda7adf101044d2393d1325d4046
#
_cell.length_a   1.000
_cell.length_b   1.000
_cell.length_c   1.000
_cell.angle_alpha   90.00
_cell.angle_beta   90.00
_cell.angle_gamma   90.00
#
_symmetry.space_group_name_H-M   'P 1'
#
loop_
_entity.id
_entity.type
_entity.pdbx_description
1 polymer ?
#
loop_
_entity_poly.entity_id
_entity_poly.type
_entity_poly.pdbx_seq_one_letter_code
_entity_poly.pdbx_strand_id
1 'polypeptide(L)'
;SLLRPRTKKTVNNQNQITDPDEFPNAEIEEPKWSHHNLPNIDDLTPALRHYVELKIENPERVLLYRLGDFFECFFEDAITLSQLLEITLTSKEGGKKIGKVPMAGIPHHASDRYCTELIKKGLSIAICDQLEAAPSKGNKLIKRGITRLITPGTILEEGMLRAKENNWLASVVLEFCPKHDFINWSLAKLDVSTGEFLVQEGKEINNLRQELIKLKAAEVISEKKSMSNKSWYEGVINITEFSQTYFSKLEANTTIRNHYFLNNIDGLGLNPDSLSIRTVGGLIAYLNKTHPNIDDKSNNKTKTNICID
;
A
#
# COMPACT_ATOMS: atom_id res chain seq x y z
N SER A 1 -32.68 -70.09 -12.77
CA SER A 1 -31.93 -68.90 -13.02
C SER A 1 -32.86 -67.72 -13.22
N LEU A 2 -32.77 -66.78 -12.35
CA LEU A 2 -33.78 -65.75 -12.08
C LEU A 2 -33.31 -64.39 -12.59
N LEU A 3 -34.09 -63.83 -13.47
CA LEU A 3 -34.01 -62.47 -13.95
C LEU A 3 -34.55 -61.46 -12.88
N ARG A 4 -33.78 -60.44 -12.56
CA ARG A 4 -34.24 -59.28 -11.77
C ARG A 4 -34.73 -58.17 -12.70
N PRO A 5 -35.81 -57.45 -12.37
CA PRO A 5 -36.36 -56.40 -13.20
C PRO A 5 -35.59 -55.07 -13.03
N ARG A 6 -35.39 -54.37 -14.15
CA ARG A 6 -34.84 -53.01 -14.24
C ARG A 6 -35.91 -52.01 -13.80
N THR A 7 -35.61 -51.20 -12.79
CA THR A 7 -36.42 -50.00 -12.42
C THR A 7 -36.06 -48.87 -13.39
N LYS A 8 -37.09 -48.33 -14.04
CA LYS A 8 -37.03 -47.11 -14.87
C LYS A 8 -36.81 -45.89 -13.97
N LYS A 9 -35.75 -45.12 -14.21
CA LYS A 9 -35.60 -43.77 -13.67
C LYS A 9 -36.41 -42.83 -14.56
N THR A 10 -37.38 -42.18 -13.96
CA THR A 10 -38.15 -41.06 -14.52
C THR A 10 -37.22 -39.82 -14.53
N VAL A 11 -37.05 -39.28 -15.71
CA VAL A 11 -36.36 -37.98 -15.90
C VAL A 11 -37.40 -36.89 -15.69
N ASN A 12 -37.29 -36.12 -14.62
CA ASN A 12 -38.02 -34.86 -14.48
C ASN A 12 -37.19 -33.75 -15.09
N ASN A 13 -37.61 -33.28 -16.25
CA ASN A 13 -37.19 -32.02 -16.85
C ASN A 13 -37.90 -30.90 -16.07
N GLN A 14 -37.20 -30.17 -15.24
CA GLN A 14 -37.56 -28.80 -14.88
C GLN A 14 -36.44 -27.91 -15.29
N ASN A 15 -36.65 -27.18 -16.39
CA ASN A 15 -35.85 -26.02 -16.80
C ASN A 15 -36.03 -24.95 -15.74
N GLN A 16 -35.07 -24.80 -14.85
CA GLN A 16 -34.86 -23.56 -14.12
C GLN A 16 -33.90 -22.71 -14.98
N ILE A 17 -34.45 -21.62 -15.49
CA ILE A 17 -33.70 -20.53 -16.09
C ILE A 17 -32.94 -19.89 -14.92
N THR A 18 -31.65 -20.17 -14.80
CA THR A 18 -30.76 -19.46 -13.89
C THR A 18 -30.43 -18.11 -14.53
N ASP A 19 -30.65 -17.04 -13.78
CA ASP A 19 -30.31 -15.67 -14.09
C ASP A 19 -28.82 -15.58 -14.42
N PRO A 20 -28.40 -15.00 -15.55
CA PRO A 20 -26.97 -14.97 -15.95
C PRO A 20 -26.11 -14.02 -15.11
N ASP A 21 -26.69 -13.29 -14.16
CA ASP A 21 -25.98 -12.30 -13.32
C ASP A 21 -25.71 -12.73 -11.87
N GLU A 22 -26.02 -13.95 -11.48
CA GLU A 22 -25.56 -14.50 -10.21
C GLU A 22 -24.14 -15.08 -10.37
N PHE A 23 -23.13 -14.21 -10.25
CA PHE A 23 -21.80 -14.67 -9.89
C PHE A 23 -21.89 -15.24 -8.47
N PRO A 24 -21.52 -16.51 -8.25
CA PRO A 24 -21.43 -17.03 -6.90
C PRO A 24 -20.44 -16.13 -6.14
N ASN A 25 -20.89 -15.55 -5.03
CA ASN A 25 -20.00 -14.99 -4.01
C ASN A 25 -19.09 -16.14 -3.57
N ALA A 26 -17.97 -16.32 -4.25
CA ALA A 26 -16.86 -17.08 -3.74
C ALA A 26 -16.43 -16.32 -2.49
N GLU A 27 -16.81 -16.79 -1.32
CA GLU A 27 -16.15 -16.44 -0.08
C GLU A 27 -14.67 -16.70 -0.34
N ILE A 28 -13.88 -15.63 -0.45
CA ILE A 28 -12.43 -15.73 -0.53
C ILE A 28 -12.04 -16.26 0.85
N GLU A 29 -11.84 -17.57 0.97
CA GLU A 29 -11.29 -18.16 2.18
C GLU A 29 -9.98 -17.45 2.48
N GLU A 30 -9.94 -16.71 3.58
CA GLU A 30 -8.70 -16.09 4.03
C GLU A 30 -7.64 -17.17 4.20
N PRO A 31 -6.38 -16.93 3.72
CA PRO A 31 -5.35 -17.94 3.80
C PRO A 31 -5.12 -18.36 5.26
N LYS A 32 -4.99 -19.65 5.50
CA LYS A 32 -4.77 -20.24 6.84
C LYS A 32 -3.69 -19.52 7.67
N TRP A 33 -2.73 -18.90 7.03
CA TRP A 33 -1.60 -18.21 7.64
C TRP A 33 -1.68 -16.68 7.49
N SER A 34 -2.88 -16.11 7.41
CA SER A 34 -3.04 -14.68 7.56
C SER A 34 -2.78 -14.25 9.01
N HIS A 35 -2.14 -13.11 9.21
CA HIS A 35 -1.95 -12.53 10.56
C HIS A 35 -3.28 -12.23 11.27
N HIS A 36 -4.38 -12.11 10.51
CA HIS A 36 -5.74 -11.94 11.05
C HIS A 36 -6.33 -13.24 11.63
N ASN A 37 -5.85 -14.40 11.18
CA ASN A 37 -6.40 -15.71 11.54
C ASN A 37 -5.65 -16.39 12.68
N LEU A 38 -4.77 -15.67 13.38
CA LEU A 38 -4.03 -16.22 14.51
C LEU A 38 -4.96 -16.32 15.73
N PRO A 39 -5.06 -17.51 16.35
CA PRO A 39 -6.01 -17.73 17.44
C PRO A 39 -5.70 -16.91 18.70
N ASN A 40 -4.42 -16.64 18.98
CA ASN A 40 -3.98 -15.77 20.06
C ASN A 40 -2.54 -15.28 19.83
N ILE A 41 -2.36 -13.98 19.73
CA ILE A 41 -1.05 -13.34 19.54
C ILE A 41 -0.12 -13.58 20.75
N ASP A 42 -0.68 -13.74 21.95
CA ASP A 42 0.10 -13.98 23.17
C ASP A 42 0.78 -15.35 23.19
N ASP A 43 0.32 -16.30 22.42
CA ASP A 43 0.93 -17.62 22.30
C ASP A 43 2.14 -17.63 21.33
N LEU A 44 2.40 -16.53 20.63
CA LEU A 44 3.56 -16.37 19.76
C LEU A 44 4.86 -16.12 20.53
N THR A 45 5.99 -16.48 19.90
CA THR A 45 7.29 -16.06 20.40
C THR A 45 7.41 -14.53 20.39
N PRO A 46 8.22 -13.91 21.27
CA PRO A 46 8.29 -12.44 21.35
C PRO A 46 8.62 -11.75 20.01
N ALA A 47 9.48 -12.36 19.18
CA ALA A 47 9.82 -11.80 17.88
C ALA A 47 8.64 -11.86 16.89
N LEU A 48 7.90 -12.97 16.88
CA LEU A 48 6.73 -13.11 16.00
C LEU A 48 5.55 -12.26 16.49
N ARG A 49 5.39 -12.08 17.80
CA ARG A 49 4.40 -11.15 18.34
C ARG A 49 4.66 -9.73 17.84
N HIS A 50 5.87 -9.24 17.99
CA HIS A 50 6.27 -7.92 17.50
C HIS A 50 6.13 -7.80 15.98
N TYR A 51 6.44 -8.88 15.23
CA TYR A 51 6.18 -8.91 13.79
C TYR A 51 4.70 -8.69 13.45
N VAL A 52 3.80 -9.40 14.14
CA VAL A 52 2.35 -9.27 13.91
C VAL A 52 1.84 -7.89 14.29
N GLU A 53 2.31 -7.31 15.40
CA GLU A 53 1.98 -5.94 15.79
C GLU A 53 2.34 -4.94 14.69
N LEU A 54 3.55 -5.01 14.15
CA LEU A 54 4.00 -4.17 13.03
C LEU A 54 3.21 -4.45 11.73
N LYS A 55 2.83 -5.69 11.49
CA LYS A 55 2.03 -6.07 10.32
C LYS A 55 0.61 -5.50 10.39
N ILE A 56 -0.02 -5.49 11.56
CA ILE A 56 -1.34 -4.86 11.79
C ILE A 56 -1.29 -3.35 11.48
N GLU A 57 -0.18 -2.69 11.78
CA GLU A 57 0.03 -1.27 11.43
C GLU A 57 0.34 -1.05 9.94
N ASN A 58 0.80 -2.10 9.23
CA ASN A 58 1.21 -2.05 7.84
C ASN A 58 0.63 -3.22 7.02
N PRO A 59 -0.70 -3.43 7.00
CA PRO A 59 -1.33 -4.63 6.48
C PRO A 59 -1.05 -4.87 4.98
N GLU A 60 -1.00 -3.80 4.18
CA GLU A 60 -0.82 -3.88 2.72
C GLU A 60 0.65 -3.98 2.28
N ARG A 61 1.60 -4.03 3.22
CA ARG A 61 3.03 -4.04 2.90
C ARG A 61 3.66 -5.38 3.25
N VAL A 62 4.56 -5.85 2.41
CA VAL A 62 5.44 -6.97 2.77
C VAL A 62 6.39 -6.50 3.86
N LEU A 63 6.34 -7.15 5.02
CA LEU A 63 7.17 -6.78 6.18
C LEU A 63 8.47 -7.57 6.17
N LEU A 64 9.58 -6.89 5.94
CA LEU A 64 10.95 -7.42 6.04
C LEU A 64 11.49 -7.15 7.45
N TYR A 65 11.62 -8.19 8.26
CA TYR A 65 11.98 -8.07 9.68
C TYR A 65 13.42 -8.55 9.92
N ARG A 66 14.29 -7.67 10.41
CA ARG A 66 15.71 -7.98 10.62
C ARG A 66 15.93 -8.96 11.76
N LEU A 67 16.54 -10.11 11.43
CA LEU A 67 17.01 -11.10 12.39
C LEU A 67 18.43 -11.55 12.02
N GLY A 68 19.43 -11.05 12.73
CA GLY A 68 20.83 -11.29 12.41
C GLY A 68 21.20 -10.75 11.03
N ASP A 69 21.74 -11.60 10.17
CA ASP A 69 22.18 -11.24 8.82
C ASP A 69 21.08 -11.38 7.75
N PHE A 70 19.85 -11.65 8.17
CA PHE A 70 18.71 -11.83 7.27
C PHE A 70 17.61 -10.81 7.56
N PHE A 71 16.85 -10.48 6.53
CA PHE A 71 15.48 -10.03 6.65
C PHE A 71 14.56 -11.24 6.48
N GLU A 72 13.79 -11.55 7.51
CA GLU A 72 12.83 -12.65 7.51
C GLU A 72 11.41 -12.12 7.39
N CYS A 73 10.57 -12.85 6.66
CA CYS A 73 9.12 -12.64 6.58
C CYS A 73 8.43 -13.88 7.14
N PHE A 74 7.24 -13.68 7.68
CA PHE A 74 6.44 -14.74 8.26
C PHE A 74 5.02 -14.74 7.71
N PHE A 75 4.29 -15.83 7.95
CA PHE A 75 2.89 -16.00 7.58
C PHE A 75 2.65 -15.77 6.07
N GLU A 76 1.63 -14.98 5.72
CA GLU A 76 1.29 -14.63 4.34
C GLU A 76 2.42 -13.93 3.58
N ASP A 77 3.18 -13.07 4.26
CA ASP A 77 4.31 -12.38 3.63
C ASP A 77 5.40 -13.37 3.19
N ALA A 78 5.65 -14.41 3.99
CA ALA A 78 6.62 -15.45 3.65
C ALA A 78 6.19 -16.24 2.41
N ILE A 79 4.91 -16.57 2.31
CA ILE A 79 4.34 -17.29 1.17
C ILE A 79 4.44 -16.41 -0.08
N THR A 80 4.03 -15.14 0.01
CA THR A 80 4.10 -14.17 -1.07
C THR A 80 5.53 -13.97 -1.55
N LEU A 81 6.46 -13.74 -0.62
CA LEU A 81 7.88 -13.52 -0.92
C LEU A 81 8.49 -14.73 -1.63
N SER A 82 8.21 -15.93 -1.11
CA SER A 82 8.71 -17.19 -1.69
C SER A 82 8.23 -17.38 -3.13
N GLN A 83 6.96 -17.13 -3.40
CA GLN A 83 6.38 -17.29 -4.73
C GLN A 83 6.90 -16.25 -5.73
N LEU A 84 7.01 -14.99 -5.31
CA LEU A 84 7.37 -13.90 -6.22
C LEU A 84 8.86 -13.85 -6.53
N LEU A 85 9.70 -14.23 -5.59
CA LEU A 85 11.16 -14.18 -5.71
C LEU A 85 11.80 -15.55 -5.96
N GLU A 86 10.98 -16.62 -6.06
CA GLU A 86 11.42 -18.00 -6.26
C GLU A 86 12.45 -18.46 -5.22
N ILE A 87 12.30 -17.97 -3.96
CA ILE A 87 13.15 -18.35 -2.84
C ILE A 87 12.49 -19.43 -1.98
N THR A 88 13.31 -20.13 -1.19
CA THR A 88 12.85 -21.25 -0.37
C THR A 88 11.86 -20.80 0.71
N LEU A 89 10.66 -21.37 0.70
CA LEU A 89 9.73 -21.32 1.82
C LEU A 89 10.13 -22.37 2.84
N THR A 90 10.36 -21.95 4.06
CA THR A 90 10.68 -22.81 5.21
C THR A 90 9.71 -22.56 6.35
N SER A 91 10.06 -22.98 7.55
CA SER A 91 9.22 -22.76 8.72
C SER A 91 10.05 -22.40 9.95
N LYS A 92 9.43 -21.63 10.85
CA LYS A 92 9.99 -21.24 12.16
C LYS A 92 9.03 -21.65 13.27
N GLU A 93 9.57 -21.95 14.45
CA GLU A 93 8.76 -22.24 15.63
C GLU A 93 7.99 -20.98 16.07
N GLY A 94 6.66 -21.08 16.02
CA GLY A 94 5.75 -19.97 16.33
C GLY A 94 5.47 -19.80 17.80
N GLY A 95 5.57 -20.88 18.57
CA GLY A 95 5.24 -20.98 19.97
C GLY A 95 4.59 -22.33 20.29
N LYS A 96 4.54 -22.71 21.56
CA LYS A 96 4.10 -24.05 21.99
C LYS A 96 2.70 -24.44 21.53
N LYS A 97 1.79 -23.45 21.38
CA LYS A 97 0.39 -23.69 20.94
C LYS A 97 0.17 -23.39 19.46
N ILE A 98 1.06 -22.63 18.84
CA ILE A 98 0.94 -22.23 17.43
C ILE A 98 1.59 -23.26 16.50
N GLY A 99 2.71 -23.87 16.95
CA GLY A 99 3.51 -24.75 16.14
C GLY A 99 4.37 -24.01 15.13
N LYS A 100 4.67 -24.66 14.00
CA LYS A 100 5.52 -24.09 12.95
C LYS A 100 4.73 -23.16 12.05
N VAL A 101 5.28 -21.96 11.82
CA VAL A 101 4.72 -20.94 10.92
C VAL A 101 5.58 -20.82 9.65
N PRO A 102 4.99 -20.47 8.49
CA PRO A 102 5.73 -20.20 7.27
C PRO A 102 6.77 -19.10 7.48
N MET A 103 7.95 -19.29 6.93
CA MET A 103 9.05 -18.33 6.95
C MET A 103 9.78 -18.34 5.61
N ALA A 104 10.13 -17.16 5.13
CA ALA A 104 11.09 -16.96 4.04
C ALA A 104 12.07 -15.86 4.45
N GLY A 105 13.27 -15.85 3.90
CA GLY A 105 14.27 -14.87 4.26
C GLY A 105 15.20 -14.53 3.11
N ILE A 106 15.67 -13.28 3.11
CA ILE A 106 16.67 -12.77 2.17
C ILE A 106 17.89 -12.26 2.94
N PRO A 107 19.11 -12.44 2.40
CA PRO A 107 20.30 -11.87 3.03
C PRO A 107 20.21 -10.34 3.10
N HIS A 108 20.55 -9.77 4.25
CA HIS A 108 20.51 -8.31 4.45
C HIS A 108 21.31 -7.54 3.40
N HIS A 109 22.52 -7.99 3.07
CA HIS A 109 23.38 -7.33 2.10
C HIS A 109 22.84 -7.36 0.65
N ALA A 110 21.86 -8.21 0.37
CA ALA A 110 21.21 -8.33 -0.93
C ALA A 110 19.80 -7.73 -0.97
N SER A 111 19.36 -7.10 0.13
CA SER A 111 17.99 -6.62 0.29
C SER A 111 17.54 -5.65 -0.80
N ASP A 112 18.41 -4.73 -1.25
CA ASP A 112 18.05 -3.73 -2.26
C ASP A 112 17.66 -4.37 -3.60
N ARG A 113 18.36 -5.44 -4.01
CA ARG A 113 18.00 -6.19 -5.21
C ARG A 113 16.60 -6.81 -5.09
N TYR A 114 16.32 -7.48 -3.98
CA TYR A 114 15.02 -8.12 -3.75
C TYR A 114 13.90 -7.10 -3.58
N CYS A 115 14.14 -6.00 -2.88
CA CYS A 115 13.19 -4.88 -2.81
C CYS A 115 12.85 -4.35 -4.20
N THR A 116 13.86 -4.16 -5.07
CA THR A 116 13.66 -3.73 -6.45
C THR A 116 12.73 -4.67 -7.22
N GLU A 117 12.92 -5.98 -7.07
CA GLU A 117 12.08 -6.98 -7.74
C GLU A 117 10.62 -6.95 -7.24
N LEU A 118 10.42 -6.81 -5.93
CA LEU A 118 9.08 -6.70 -5.33
C LEU A 118 8.35 -5.43 -5.79
N ILE A 119 9.04 -4.31 -5.79
CA ILE A 119 8.51 -3.03 -6.25
C ILE A 119 8.11 -3.09 -7.74
N LYS A 120 8.93 -3.70 -8.59
CA LYS A 120 8.58 -3.92 -10.02
C LYS A 120 7.31 -4.76 -10.20
N LYS A 121 6.97 -5.58 -9.22
CA LYS A 121 5.73 -6.36 -9.16
C LYS A 121 4.55 -5.60 -8.52
N GLY A 122 4.75 -4.31 -8.17
CA GLY A 122 3.73 -3.43 -7.61
C GLY A 122 3.54 -3.53 -6.10
N LEU A 123 4.41 -4.24 -5.39
CA LEU A 123 4.30 -4.40 -3.94
C LEU A 123 4.96 -3.25 -3.18
N SER A 124 4.37 -2.89 -2.06
CA SER A 124 4.98 -1.98 -1.08
C SER A 124 5.65 -2.78 0.03
N ILE A 125 6.74 -2.24 0.59
CA ILE A 125 7.60 -2.92 1.55
C ILE A 125 7.76 -2.06 2.80
N ALA A 126 7.66 -2.69 3.98
CA ALA A 126 8.04 -2.11 5.25
C ALA A 126 9.31 -2.81 5.76
N ILE A 127 10.37 -2.05 6.00
CA ILE A 127 11.63 -2.57 6.53
C ILE A 127 11.67 -2.30 8.03
N CYS A 128 11.72 -3.36 8.81
CA CYS A 128 11.94 -3.33 10.24
C CYS A 128 13.39 -3.70 10.54
N ASP A 129 14.16 -2.76 11.07
CA ASP A 129 15.57 -2.96 11.39
C ASP A 129 15.83 -2.67 12.87
N GLN A 130 17.05 -2.93 13.32
CA GLN A 130 17.52 -2.66 14.66
C GLN A 130 17.69 -1.15 14.83
N LEU A 131 17.09 -0.59 15.89
CA LEU A 131 17.20 0.84 16.23
C LEU A 131 18.44 1.15 17.08
N GLU A 132 19.08 0.13 17.62
CA GLU A 132 20.25 0.23 18.50
C GLU A 132 21.31 -0.78 18.06
N ALA A 133 22.59 -0.43 18.23
CA ALA A 133 23.68 -1.39 18.05
C ALA A 133 23.53 -2.56 19.03
N ALA A 134 23.87 -3.77 18.59
CA ALA A 134 23.79 -4.97 19.43
C ALA A 134 24.58 -4.73 20.73
N PRO A 135 23.98 -4.95 21.92
CA PRO A 135 24.67 -4.77 23.19
C PRO A 135 25.83 -5.75 23.26
N SER A 136 27.01 -5.23 23.65
CA SER A 136 28.24 -6.02 23.73
C SER A 136 28.23 -7.08 24.86
N LYS A 137 27.30 -7.04 25.79
CA LYS A 137 27.08 -8.05 26.85
C LYS A 137 25.62 -8.00 27.35
N GLY A 138 24.95 -9.16 27.42
CA GLY A 138 23.67 -9.37 28.08
C GLY A 138 22.51 -9.76 27.18
N ASN A 139 21.53 -10.49 27.73
CA ASN A 139 20.29 -10.95 27.07
C ASN A 139 19.25 -9.82 26.81
N LYS A 140 19.67 -8.61 26.50
CA LYS A 140 18.72 -7.52 26.23
C LYS A 140 18.14 -7.68 24.82
N LEU A 141 16.81 -7.76 24.71
CA LEU A 141 16.12 -7.73 23.42
C LEU A 141 16.48 -6.43 22.68
N ILE A 142 17.07 -6.57 21.50
CA ILE A 142 17.42 -5.44 20.64
C ILE A 142 16.12 -4.78 20.18
N LYS A 143 15.99 -3.48 20.40
CA LYS A 143 14.87 -2.70 19.91
C LYS A 143 14.85 -2.70 18.39
N ARG A 144 13.69 -2.94 17.82
CA ARG A 144 13.42 -2.92 16.37
C ARG A 144 12.22 -2.04 16.10
N GLY A 145 12.16 -1.48 14.90
CA GLY A 145 11.04 -0.68 14.44
C GLY A 145 11.10 -0.50 12.93
N ILE A 146 10.05 0.04 12.36
CA ILE A 146 10.02 0.37 10.94
C ILE A 146 10.98 1.54 10.70
N THR A 147 12.01 1.29 9.89
CA THR A 147 13.05 2.26 9.52
C THR A 147 12.85 2.82 8.12
N ARG A 148 12.21 2.05 7.23
CA ARG A 148 11.96 2.45 5.83
C ARG A 148 10.62 1.89 5.37
N LEU A 149 9.89 2.72 4.62
CA LEU A 149 8.76 2.30 3.79
C LEU A 149 9.13 2.54 2.33
N ILE A 150 9.05 1.52 1.50
CA ILE A 150 9.36 1.60 0.07
C ILE A 150 8.10 1.26 -0.69
N THR A 151 7.65 2.17 -1.56
CA THR A 151 6.46 1.99 -2.38
C THR A 151 6.78 2.29 -3.85
N PRO A 152 5.99 1.78 -4.81
CA PRO A 152 6.25 2.03 -6.23
C PRO A 152 6.33 3.51 -6.60
N GLY A 153 5.51 4.36 -5.96
CA GLY A 153 5.42 5.79 -6.23
C GLY A 153 6.46 6.65 -5.50
N THR A 154 7.12 6.10 -4.47
CA THR A 154 8.02 6.89 -3.60
C THR A 154 9.48 6.44 -3.67
N ILE A 155 9.88 5.74 -4.72
CA ILE A 155 11.27 5.29 -4.91
C ILE A 155 12.15 6.47 -5.30
N LEU A 156 13.28 6.62 -4.62
CA LEU A 156 14.34 7.60 -4.91
C LEU A 156 15.64 6.97 -5.39
N GLU A 157 15.84 5.68 -5.13
CA GLU A 157 17.10 5.00 -5.48
C GLU A 157 17.20 4.80 -7.00
N GLU A 158 18.26 5.32 -7.63
CA GLU A 158 18.50 5.23 -9.07
C GLU A 158 18.46 3.79 -9.62
N GLY A 159 18.92 2.81 -8.83
CA GLY A 159 18.90 1.39 -9.21
C GLY A 159 17.49 0.77 -9.24
N MET A 160 16.50 1.40 -8.61
CA MET A 160 15.12 0.95 -8.54
C MET A 160 14.22 1.66 -9.54
N LEU A 161 14.61 2.86 -10.01
CA LEU A 161 13.85 3.64 -11.00
C LEU A 161 13.97 3.02 -12.40
N ARG A 162 12.91 3.12 -13.18
CA ARG A 162 12.96 2.81 -14.61
C ARG A 162 13.72 3.93 -15.33
N ALA A 163 14.83 3.61 -15.94
CA ALA A 163 15.58 4.58 -16.73
C ALA A 163 14.70 5.20 -17.82
N LYS A 164 14.57 6.53 -17.85
CA LYS A 164 13.85 7.36 -18.85
C LYS A 164 12.32 7.46 -18.71
N GLU A 165 11.70 6.99 -17.65
CA GLU A 165 10.27 7.21 -17.41
C GLU A 165 10.06 7.99 -16.11
N ASN A 166 9.09 8.90 -16.09
CA ASN A 166 8.68 9.61 -14.88
C ASN A 166 8.07 8.61 -13.90
N ASN A 167 8.39 8.75 -12.62
CA ASN A 167 7.83 7.92 -11.55
C ASN A 167 6.75 8.71 -10.79
N TRP A 168 5.56 8.78 -11.39
CA TRP A 168 4.48 9.56 -10.83
C TRP A 168 3.85 8.90 -9.60
N LEU A 169 3.88 9.60 -8.47
CA LEU A 169 2.99 9.40 -7.34
C LEU A 169 1.80 10.33 -7.51
N ALA A 170 0.58 9.80 -7.48
CA ALA A 170 -0.63 10.58 -7.62
C ALA A 170 -1.52 10.51 -6.38
N SER A 171 -2.29 11.55 -6.14
CA SER A 171 -3.31 11.62 -5.09
C SER A 171 -4.63 12.07 -5.68
N VAL A 172 -5.73 11.42 -5.29
CA VAL A 172 -7.08 11.72 -5.80
C VAL A 172 -8.03 11.93 -4.63
N VAL A 173 -8.83 13.00 -4.71
CA VAL A 173 -9.97 13.26 -3.82
C VAL A 173 -11.21 13.54 -4.66
N LEU A 174 -12.33 12.92 -4.26
CA LEU A 174 -13.64 13.15 -4.86
C LEU A 174 -14.56 13.88 -3.88
N GLU A 175 -15.38 14.78 -4.41
CA GLU A 175 -16.45 15.43 -3.68
C GLU A 175 -17.75 15.38 -4.48
N PHE A 176 -18.73 14.68 -3.95
CA PHE A 176 -20.06 14.63 -4.53
C PHE A 176 -20.82 15.90 -4.24
N CYS A 177 -21.36 16.55 -5.27
CA CYS A 177 -22.18 17.75 -5.17
C CYS A 177 -23.67 17.40 -5.38
N PRO A 178 -24.45 17.19 -4.29
CA PRO A 178 -25.85 16.71 -4.39
C PRO A 178 -26.78 17.67 -5.13
N LYS A 179 -26.46 18.98 -5.14
CA LYS A 179 -27.29 20.00 -5.78
C LYS A 179 -27.29 19.94 -7.30
N HIS A 180 -26.26 19.35 -7.88
CA HIS A 180 -26.00 19.40 -9.32
C HIS A 180 -25.77 18.03 -9.95
N ASP A 181 -25.86 16.96 -9.16
CA ASP A 181 -25.65 15.58 -9.59
C ASP A 181 -24.33 15.35 -10.35
N PHE A 182 -23.27 16.04 -9.93
CA PHE A 182 -21.93 15.80 -10.46
C PHE A 182 -20.91 15.59 -9.36
N ILE A 183 -19.77 15.03 -9.72
CA ILE A 183 -18.64 14.78 -8.85
C ILE A 183 -17.52 15.74 -9.22
N ASN A 184 -17.12 16.59 -8.27
CA ASN A 184 -15.87 17.33 -8.37
C ASN A 184 -14.73 16.37 -7.99
N TRP A 185 -13.62 16.47 -8.70
CA TRP A 185 -12.41 15.75 -8.37
C TRP A 185 -11.19 16.68 -8.38
N SER A 186 -10.21 16.33 -7.61
CA SER A 186 -8.87 16.89 -7.67
C SER A 186 -7.85 15.78 -7.79
N LEU A 187 -6.86 16.00 -8.64
CA LEU A 187 -5.71 15.12 -8.90
C LEU A 187 -4.44 15.93 -8.65
N ALA A 188 -3.65 15.52 -7.68
CA ALA A 188 -2.28 15.98 -7.51
C ALA A 188 -1.32 14.88 -7.95
N LYS A 189 -0.27 15.23 -8.69
CA LYS A 189 0.74 14.30 -9.18
C LYS A 189 2.13 14.86 -8.94
N LEU A 190 3.02 14.02 -8.43
CA LEU A 190 4.39 14.36 -8.09
C LEU A 190 5.33 13.31 -8.69
N ASP A 191 6.28 13.75 -9.49
CA ASP A 191 7.45 12.93 -9.80
C ASP A 191 8.51 13.16 -8.73
N VAL A 192 8.68 12.17 -7.86
CA VAL A 192 9.59 12.29 -6.71
C VAL A 192 11.06 12.41 -7.17
N SER A 193 11.39 11.91 -8.36
CA SER A 193 12.75 11.94 -8.91
C SER A 193 13.17 13.33 -9.43
N THR A 194 12.21 14.05 -10.00
CA THR A 194 12.45 15.39 -10.59
C THR A 194 11.99 16.54 -9.71
N GLY A 195 11.06 16.25 -8.79
CA GLY A 195 10.36 17.25 -7.98
C GLY A 195 9.25 17.99 -8.74
N GLU A 196 8.88 17.54 -9.94
CA GLU A 196 7.76 18.11 -10.69
C GLU A 196 6.44 17.79 -9.97
N PHE A 197 5.70 18.84 -9.60
CA PHE A 197 4.46 18.73 -8.86
C PHE A 197 3.33 19.50 -9.56
N LEU A 198 2.33 18.79 -10.03
CA LEU A 198 1.21 19.33 -10.80
C LEU A 198 -0.11 19.03 -10.08
N VAL A 199 -1.06 19.98 -10.18
CA VAL A 199 -2.37 19.87 -9.55
C VAL A 199 -3.44 20.24 -10.56
N GLN A 200 -4.50 19.46 -10.62
CA GLN A 200 -5.60 19.64 -11.55
C GLN A 200 -6.94 19.38 -10.86
N GLU A 201 -7.94 20.19 -11.15
CA GLU A 201 -9.32 19.98 -10.73
C GLU A 201 -10.23 19.79 -11.93
N GLY A 202 -11.30 19.06 -11.71
CA GLY A 202 -12.29 18.86 -12.76
C GLY A 202 -13.62 18.36 -12.24
N LYS A 203 -14.53 18.22 -13.20
CA LYS A 203 -15.84 17.62 -13.02
C LYS A 203 -15.89 16.39 -13.92
N GLU A 204 -16.86 15.51 -13.70
CA GLU A 204 -17.02 14.28 -14.48
C GLU A 204 -15.91 13.25 -14.27
N ILE A 205 -16.32 12.14 -13.73
CA ILE A 205 -15.45 11.03 -13.34
C ILE A 205 -14.68 10.41 -14.52
N ASN A 206 -15.28 10.42 -15.71
CA ASN A 206 -14.65 9.88 -16.92
C ASN A 206 -13.39 10.66 -17.30
N ASN A 207 -13.37 11.98 -17.09
CA ASN A 207 -12.20 12.81 -17.37
C ASN A 207 -11.06 12.46 -16.41
N LEU A 208 -11.34 12.30 -15.11
CA LEU A 208 -10.35 11.83 -14.15
C LEU A 208 -9.77 10.48 -14.55
N ARG A 209 -10.62 9.52 -14.90
CA ARG A 209 -10.18 8.19 -15.33
C ARG A 209 -9.25 8.26 -16.55
N GLN A 210 -9.57 9.08 -17.54
CA GLN A 210 -8.71 9.27 -18.70
C GLN A 210 -7.36 9.87 -18.34
N GLU A 211 -7.34 10.87 -17.45
CA GLU A 211 -6.08 11.47 -16.98
C GLU A 211 -5.20 10.45 -16.24
N LEU A 212 -5.78 9.62 -15.37
CA LEU A 212 -5.04 8.56 -14.67
C LEU A 212 -4.49 7.48 -15.61
N ILE A 213 -5.26 7.08 -16.63
CA ILE A 213 -4.80 6.11 -17.64
C ILE A 213 -3.63 6.68 -18.45
N LYS A 214 -3.70 7.95 -18.84
CA LYS A 214 -2.60 8.63 -19.55
C LYS A 214 -1.37 8.81 -18.68
N LEU A 215 -1.57 9.15 -17.41
CA LEU A 215 -0.50 9.39 -16.45
C LEU A 215 0.36 8.15 -16.19
N LYS A 216 -0.25 6.96 -16.21
CA LYS A 216 0.41 5.70 -15.86
C LYS A 216 1.17 5.81 -14.53
N ALA A 217 0.51 6.40 -13.53
CA ALA A 217 1.11 6.59 -12.21
C ALA A 217 1.66 5.26 -11.67
N ALA A 218 2.85 5.31 -11.07
CA ALA A 218 3.43 4.15 -10.38
C ALA A 218 2.61 3.78 -9.14
N GLU A 219 1.97 4.79 -8.52
CA GLU A 219 1.08 4.61 -7.38
C GLU A 219 0.05 5.74 -7.33
N VAL A 220 -1.19 5.41 -6.97
CA VAL A 220 -2.26 6.38 -6.73
C VAL A 220 -2.77 6.21 -5.31
N ILE A 221 -2.74 7.26 -4.51
CA ILE A 221 -3.30 7.26 -3.15
C ILE A 221 -4.64 7.97 -3.11
N SER A 222 -5.53 7.52 -2.23
CA SER A 222 -6.82 8.17 -2.01
C SER A 222 -7.38 7.85 -0.63
N GLU A 223 -8.31 8.66 -0.17
CA GLU A 223 -9.06 8.40 1.05
C GLU A 223 -10.17 7.35 0.82
N LYS A 224 -10.54 6.62 1.88
CA LYS A 224 -11.59 5.59 1.84
C LYS A 224 -12.90 6.10 1.22
N LYS A 225 -13.32 7.33 1.57
CA LYS A 225 -14.54 7.94 1.04
C LYS A 225 -14.53 8.05 -0.49
N SER A 226 -13.42 8.50 -1.08
CA SER A 226 -13.27 8.60 -2.53
C SER A 226 -13.18 7.22 -3.20
N MET A 227 -12.58 6.25 -2.53
CA MET A 227 -12.45 4.86 -3.01
C MET A 227 -13.77 4.08 -2.99
N SER A 228 -14.80 4.54 -2.28
CA SER A 228 -16.13 3.91 -2.31
C SER A 228 -16.78 3.95 -3.70
N ASN A 229 -16.36 4.91 -4.56
CA ASN A 229 -16.76 4.94 -5.96
C ASN A 229 -15.67 4.30 -6.82
N LYS A 230 -15.88 3.07 -7.30
CA LYS A 230 -14.88 2.32 -8.08
C LYS A 230 -14.69 2.80 -9.52
N SER A 231 -15.63 3.57 -10.07
CA SER A 231 -15.63 3.92 -11.49
C SER A 231 -14.43 4.76 -11.96
N TRP A 232 -13.82 5.55 -11.06
CA TRP A 232 -12.72 6.42 -11.44
C TRP A 232 -11.35 5.70 -11.52
N TYR A 233 -11.19 4.59 -10.82
CA TYR A 233 -9.91 3.86 -10.79
C TYR A 233 -9.96 2.48 -11.43
N GLU A 234 -11.07 2.11 -12.05
CA GLU A 234 -11.16 0.87 -12.80
C GLU A 234 -10.10 0.83 -13.92
N GLY A 235 -9.22 -0.16 -13.86
CA GLY A 235 -8.07 -0.29 -14.77
C GLY A 235 -6.84 0.52 -14.37
N VAL A 236 -6.86 1.23 -13.24
CA VAL A 236 -5.67 1.87 -12.65
C VAL A 236 -4.96 0.84 -11.77
N ILE A 237 -3.65 0.75 -11.94
CA ILE A 237 -2.79 -0.18 -11.19
C ILE A 237 -2.23 0.53 -9.96
N ASN A 238 -2.01 -0.23 -8.87
CA ASN A 238 -1.38 0.25 -7.63
C ASN A 238 -2.13 1.41 -6.96
N ILE A 239 -3.35 1.14 -6.50
CA ILE A 239 -4.10 2.08 -5.68
C ILE A 239 -3.93 1.74 -4.21
N THR A 240 -3.59 2.76 -3.43
CA THR A 240 -3.35 2.65 -2.00
C THR A 240 -4.36 3.48 -1.22
N GLU A 241 -5.10 2.87 -0.31
CA GLU A 241 -5.92 3.61 0.65
C GLU A 241 -4.99 4.28 1.68
N PHE A 242 -5.20 5.58 1.88
CA PHE A 242 -4.46 6.33 2.88
C PHE A 242 -5.41 7.00 3.86
N SER A 243 -4.96 7.19 5.11
CA SER A 243 -5.81 7.68 6.19
C SER A 243 -6.55 8.97 5.85
N GLN A 244 -7.88 8.97 5.98
CA GLN A 244 -8.76 10.09 5.70
C GLN A 244 -8.40 11.37 6.47
N THR A 245 -7.76 11.25 7.63
CA THR A 245 -7.33 12.38 8.46
C THR A 245 -6.45 13.34 7.66
N TYR A 246 -5.51 12.83 6.87
CA TYR A 246 -4.58 13.64 6.08
C TYR A 246 -5.23 14.35 4.90
N PHE A 247 -6.44 13.93 4.50
CA PHE A 247 -7.25 14.57 3.47
C PHE A 247 -8.29 15.56 4.04
N SER A 248 -8.31 15.80 5.36
CA SER A 248 -9.14 16.87 5.93
C SER A 248 -8.55 18.23 5.59
N LYS A 249 -9.40 19.27 5.38
CA LYS A 249 -8.92 20.63 5.04
C LYS A 249 -7.91 21.16 6.07
N LEU A 250 -8.17 20.94 7.35
CA LEU A 250 -7.33 21.43 8.43
C LEU A 250 -5.95 20.78 8.43
N GLU A 251 -5.92 19.45 8.42
CA GLU A 251 -4.67 18.69 8.46
C GLU A 251 -3.87 18.87 7.16
N ALA A 252 -4.53 18.87 6.01
CA ALA A 252 -3.91 19.12 4.73
C ALA A 252 -3.23 20.50 4.67
N ASN A 253 -3.92 21.56 5.12
CA ASN A 253 -3.35 22.90 5.20
C ASN A 253 -2.12 22.94 6.13
N THR A 254 -2.22 22.31 7.31
CA THR A 254 -1.12 22.22 8.27
C THR A 254 0.07 21.47 7.68
N THR A 255 -0.17 20.36 7.00
CA THR A 255 0.85 19.56 6.33
C THR A 255 1.57 20.35 5.25
N ILE A 256 0.84 21.06 4.39
CA ILE A 256 1.41 21.89 3.31
C ILE A 256 2.27 23.01 3.92
N ARG A 257 1.75 23.72 4.90
CA ARG A 257 2.48 24.83 5.56
C ARG A 257 3.78 24.35 6.20
N ASN A 258 3.73 23.23 6.92
CA ASN A 258 4.91 22.66 7.57
C ASN A 258 5.96 22.23 6.55
N HIS A 259 5.53 21.56 5.46
CA HIS A 259 6.43 21.08 4.42
C HIS A 259 7.18 22.22 3.70
N TYR A 260 6.49 23.31 3.39
CA TYR A 260 7.09 24.47 2.70
C TYR A 260 7.60 25.56 3.65
N PHE A 261 7.51 25.37 4.96
CA PHE A 261 7.88 26.37 5.98
C PHE A 261 7.15 27.72 5.81
N LEU A 262 5.85 27.67 5.50
CA LEU A 262 5.02 28.83 5.23
C LEU A 262 4.11 29.20 6.41
N ASN A 263 3.86 30.49 6.58
CA ASN A 263 2.85 30.97 7.53
C ASN A 263 1.43 30.79 6.97
N ASN A 264 1.25 30.94 5.66
CA ASN A 264 0.01 30.71 4.92
C ASN A 264 0.31 30.06 3.56
N ILE A 265 -0.71 29.56 2.87
CA ILE A 265 -0.57 28.84 1.58
C ILE A 265 -0.84 29.76 0.37
N ASP A 266 -1.15 31.05 0.56
CA ASP A 266 -1.56 31.96 -0.51
C ASP A 266 -0.48 32.11 -1.59
N GLY A 267 0.80 32.04 -1.18
CA GLY A 267 1.94 32.14 -2.10
C GLY A 267 2.14 30.92 -3.01
N LEU A 268 1.41 29.82 -2.79
CA LEU A 268 1.48 28.62 -3.61
C LEU A 268 0.47 28.64 -4.78
N GLY A 269 -0.37 29.65 -4.89
CA GLY A 269 -1.45 29.71 -5.88
C GLY A 269 -2.63 28.77 -5.59
N LEU A 270 -2.61 28.07 -4.46
CA LEU A 270 -3.69 27.17 -4.04
C LEU A 270 -4.80 27.97 -3.36
N ASN A 271 -6.04 27.81 -3.81
CA ASN A 271 -7.19 28.35 -3.11
C ASN A 271 -7.46 27.55 -1.83
N PRO A 272 -7.47 28.17 -0.63
CA PRO A 272 -7.69 27.48 0.64
C PRO A 272 -8.99 26.69 0.72
N ASP A 273 -9.99 27.06 -0.07
CA ASP A 273 -11.29 26.41 -0.11
C ASP A 273 -11.43 25.36 -1.21
N SER A 274 -10.43 25.22 -2.07
CA SER A 274 -10.44 24.27 -3.16
C SER A 274 -10.26 22.82 -2.68
N LEU A 275 -10.67 21.87 -3.52
CA LEU A 275 -10.46 20.45 -3.29
C LEU A 275 -8.98 20.10 -3.38
N SER A 276 -8.20 20.86 -4.15
CA SER A 276 -6.76 20.70 -4.34
C SER A 276 -5.96 20.72 -3.04
N ILE A 277 -6.37 21.52 -2.05
CA ILE A 277 -5.72 21.54 -0.73
C ILE A 277 -5.70 20.15 -0.11
N ARG A 278 -6.83 19.45 -0.14
CA ARG A 278 -6.97 18.11 0.44
C ARG A 278 -6.09 17.11 -0.29
N THR A 279 -6.06 17.20 -1.62
CA THR A 279 -5.30 16.30 -2.48
C THR A 279 -3.80 16.50 -2.31
N VAL A 280 -3.34 17.75 -2.34
CA VAL A 280 -1.93 18.14 -2.13
C VAL A 280 -1.46 17.75 -0.73
N GLY A 281 -2.25 18.10 0.30
CA GLY A 281 -1.91 17.77 1.69
C GLY A 281 -1.81 16.27 1.94
N GLY A 282 -2.75 15.49 1.39
CA GLY A 282 -2.71 14.02 1.47
C GLY A 282 -1.47 13.43 0.79
N LEU A 283 -1.09 13.96 -0.39
CA LEU A 283 0.09 13.52 -1.12
C LEU A 283 1.38 13.83 -0.35
N ILE A 284 1.53 15.04 0.17
CA ILE A 284 2.69 15.45 0.99
C ILE A 284 2.76 14.63 2.29
N ALA A 285 1.63 14.40 2.96
CA ALA A 285 1.59 13.57 4.16
C ALA A 285 2.05 12.13 3.89
N TYR A 286 1.64 11.57 2.75
CA TYR A 286 2.09 10.25 2.32
C TYR A 286 3.59 10.21 2.05
N LEU A 287 4.12 11.20 1.33
CA LEU A 287 5.54 11.33 1.07
C LEU A 287 6.34 11.42 2.37
N ASN A 288 5.96 12.28 3.31
CA ASN A 288 6.63 12.44 4.60
C ASN A 288 6.58 11.14 5.42
N LYS A 289 5.48 10.38 5.34
CA LYS A 289 5.38 9.09 6.05
C LYS A 289 6.25 8.00 5.43
N THR A 290 6.41 7.98 4.12
CA THR A 290 7.24 6.99 3.41
C THR A 290 8.72 7.37 3.40
N HIS A 291 9.04 8.67 3.49
CA HIS A 291 10.39 9.21 3.52
C HIS A 291 10.58 10.19 4.68
N PRO A 292 10.68 9.70 5.92
CA PRO A 292 10.80 10.56 7.10
C PRO A 292 12.08 11.42 7.13
N ASN A 293 13.08 11.14 6.29
CA ASN A 293 14.36 11.85 6.25
C ASN A 293 14.42 12.98 5.19
N ILE A 294 13.35 13.23 4.43
CA ILE A 294 13.34 14.33 3.44
C ILE A 294 13.36 15.70 4.14
N ASP A 295 12.88 15.77 5.39
CA ASP A 295 12.87 16.99 6.20
C ASP A 295 14.23 17.31 6.88
N ASP A 296 15.23 16.44 6.76
CA ASP A 296 16.53 16.70 7.38
C ASP A 296 17.27 17.81 6.60
N LYS A 297 17.56 18.88 7.32
CA LYS A 297 18.03 20.23 6.87
C LYS A 297 19.27 20.25 5.94
N SER A 298 19.80 19.11 5.57
CA SER A 298 21.04 19.01 4.76
C SER A 298 20.82 18.88 3.24
N ASN A 299 19.60 18.59 2.78
CA ASN A 299 19.34 18.41 1.34
C ASN A 299 18.36 19.48 0.80
N ASN A 300 18.90 20.61 0.41
CA ASN A 300 18.21 21.68 -0.35
C ASN A 300 17.69 21.25 -1.74
N LYS A 301 17.62 19.96 -2.06
CA LYS A 301 17.37 19.46 -3.43
C LYS A 301 15.93 19.03 -3.72
N THR A 302 15.03 19.03 -2.75
CA THR A 302 13.66 18.54 -2.98
C THR A 302 12.57 19.55 -2.62
N LYS A 303 12.82 20.85 -2.76
CA LYS A 303 11.71 21.82 -2.77
C LYS A 303 10.96 21.68 -4.09
N THR A 304 9.88 20.93 -4.07
CA THR A 304 8.95 20.79 -5.20
C THR A 304 8.22 22.10 -5.41
N ASN A 305 8.32 22.68 -6.60
CA ASN A 305 7.48 23.82 -6.99
C ASN A 305 6.14 23.27 -7.46
N ILE A 306 5.05 23.66 -6.79
CA ILE A 306 3.70 23.29 -7.20
C ILE A 306 3.33 24.14 -8.42
N CYS A 307 2.99 23.49 -9.53
CA CYS A 307 2.37 24.11 -10.70
C CYS A 307 0.88 23.73 -10.72
N ILE A 308 0.02 24.72 -10.93
CA ILE A 308 -1.44 24.54 -11.02
C ILE A 308 -1.80 24.73 -12.49
N ASP A 309 -2.40 23.70 -13.10
CA ASP A 309 -2.99 23.72 -14.44
C ASP A 309 -4.49 24.00 -14.39
#